data_c30a9584095aa65051d42178d9cb31ac
#
_entry.id   c30a9584095aa65051d42178d9cb31ac
#
_cell.length_a   1.000
_cell.length_b   1.000
_cell.length_c   1.000
_cell.angle_alpha   90.00
_cell.angle_beta   90.00
_cell.angle_gamma   90.00
#
_symmetry.space_group_name_H-M   'P 1'
#
loop_
_entity.id
_entity.type
_entity.pdbx_description
1 polymer ?
#
loop_
_entity_poly.entity_id
_entity_poly.type
_entity_poly.pdbx_seq_one_letter_code
_entity_poly.pdbx_strand_id
1 'polypeptide(L)'
;MKEKVQLTKLAPNCGCAAKVGPGTLAGVLGGLPKFCDPDLLVGTDTSDDAAVYKVSEDLALIQTLDFFTPVADDPYDFGQIAAANALSDVYAMGGTPKTALNIVMFPKDMDV
;
A
#
# COMPACT_ATOMS: atom_id res chain seq x y z
N MET A 1 -12.66 -3.47 -33.42
CA MET A 1 -12.96 -3.57 -31.96
C MET A 1 -11.62 -3.54 -31.24
N LYS A 2 -11.39 -2.56 -30.36
CA LYS A 2 -10.19 -2.62 -29.50
C LYS A 2 -10.34 -3.85 -28.59
N GLU A 3 -9.32 -4.69 -28.56
CA GLU A 3 -9.28 -5.85 -27.67
C GLU A 3 -9.38 -5.36 -26.23
N LYS A 4 -10.27 -5.95 -25.44
CA LYS A 4 -10.48 -5.54 -24.05
C LYS A 4 -9.21 -5.91 -23.26
N VAL A 5 -8.55 -4.93 -22.67
CA VAL A 5 -7.34 -5.15 -21.86
C VAL A 5 -7.69 -6.10 -20.71
N GLN A 6 -6.84 -7.10 -20.47
CA GLN A 6 -6.94 -8.01 -19.35
C GLN A 6 -5.70 -7.82 -18.46
N LEU A 7 -5.81 -6.95 -17.46
CA LEU A 7 -4.70 -6.56 -16.61
C LEU A 7 -4.06 -7.75 -15.89
N THR A 8 -4.83 -8.73 -15.49
CA THR A 8 -4.31 -9.91 -14.76
C THR A 8 -3.30 -10.73 -15.56
N LYS A 9 -3.35 -10.65 -16.89
CA LYS A 9 -2.39 -11.33 -17.77
C LYS A 9 -1.02 -10.65 -17.83
N LEU A 10 -0.90 -9.42 -17.33
CA LEU A 10 0.34 -8.65 -17.33
C LEU A 10 1.27 -8.97 -16.16
N ALA A 11 0.80 -9.76 -15.19
CA ALA A 11 1.57 -10.10 -14.01
C ALA A 11 1.55 -11.63 -13.74
N PRO A 12 2.67 -12.24 -13.33
CA PRO A 12 2.73 -13.67 -13.03
C PRO A 12 1.97 -14.07 -11.76
N ASN A 13 1.83 -13.13 -10.83
CA ASN A 13 1.10 -13.31 -9.57
C ASN A 13 0.27 -12.06 -9.29
N CYS A 14 -0.84 -12.21 -8.56
CA CYS A 14 -1.73 -11.09 -8.24
C CYS A 14 -2.01 -11.00 -6.74
N GLY A 15 -2.37 -9.79 -6.30
CA GLY A 15 -2.77 -9.52 -4.93
C GLY A 15 -1.70 -9.87 -3.89
N CYS A 16 -2.16 -10.41 -2.76
CA CYS A 16 -1.28 -10.76 -1.63
C CYS A 16 -0.26 -11.87 -1.96
N ALA A 17 -0.49 -12.68 -2.98
CA ALA A 17 0.46 -13.71 -3.41
C ALA A 17 1.77 -13.14 -3.98
N ALA A 18 1.78 -11.86 -4.38
CA ALA A 18 2.98 -11.15 -4.83
C ALA A 18 3.77 -10.50 -3.69
N LYS A 19 3.25 -10.49 -2.47
CA LYS A 19 3.88 -9.88 -1.30
C LYS A 19 4.83 -10.87 -0.60
N VAL A 20 5.82 -10.32 0.06
CA VAL A 20 6.75 -11.10 0.90
C VAL A 20 6.03 -11.56 2.16
N GLY A 21 6.19 -12.83 2.54
CA GLY A 21 5.57 -13.36 3.75
C GLY A 21 6.09 -12.67 5.03
N PRO A 22 5.25 -12.58 6.09
CA PRO A 22 5.56 -11.80 7.29
C PRO A 22 6.83 -12.27 8.00
N GLY A 23 7.12 -13.57 8.03
CA GLY A 23 8.34 -14.09 8.64
C GLY A 23 9.62 -13.66 7.91
N THR A 24 9.61 -13.67 6.58
CA THR A 24 10.72 -13.19 5.75
C THR A 24 10.89 -11.68 5.90
N LEU A 25 9.79 -10.93 5.91
CA LEU A 25 9.79 -9.49 6.08
C LEU A 25 10.37 -9.10 7.45
N ALA A 26 9.96 -9.76 8.52
CA ALA A 26 10.50 -9.54 9.86
C ALA A 26 12.02 -9.77 9.93
N GLY A 27 12.53 -10.80 9.22
CA GLY A 27 13.97 -11.06 9.12
C GLY A 27 14.73 -9.92 8.42
N VAL A 28 14.17 -9.38 7.36
CA VAL A 28 14.76 -8.24 6.63
C VAL A 28 14.73 -6.97 7.47
N LEU A 29 13.58 -6.65 8.07
CA LEU A 29 13.40 -5.44 8.90
C LEU A 29 14.24 -5.49 10.17
N GLY A 30 14.45 -6.67 10.76
CA GLY A 30 15.29 -6.84 11.96
C GLY A 30 16.75 -6.48 11.75
N GLY A 31 17.23 -6.48 10.49
CA GLY A 31 18.59 -6.05 10.13
C GLY A 31 18.75 -4.55 9.89
N LEU A 32 17.65 -3.78 9.87
CA LEU A 32 17.70 -2.34 9.66
C LEU A 32 18.01 -1.58 10.95
N PRO A 33 18.73 -0.45 10.86
CA PRO A 33 18.89 0.44 12.00
C PRO A 33 17.54 0.87 12.56
N LYS A 34 17.37 0.78 13.87
CA LYS A 34 16.16 1.29 14.52
C LYS A 34 16.12 2.81 14.45
N PHE A 35 15.05 3.34 13.90
CA PHE A 35 14.78 4.76 13.93
C PHE A 35 13.96 5.09 15.17
N CYS A 36 14.48 5.98 16.01
CA CYS A 36 13.82 6.43 17.23
C CYS A 36 13.48 7.92 17.08
N ASP A 37 12.21 8.22 17.03
CA ASP A 37 11.68 9.58 17.03
C ASP A 37 10.53 9.62 18.05
N PRO A 38 10.57 10.53 19.05
CA PRO A 38 9.52 10.62 20.07
C PRO A 38 8.15 11.00 19.50
N ASP A 39 8.10 11.62 18.32
CA ASP A 39 6.87 11.98 17.63
C ASP A 39 6.34 10.86 16.70
N LEU A 40 7.13 9.81 16.47
CA LEU A 40 6.67 8.60 15.78
C LEU A 40 5.91 7.72 16.77
N LEU A 41 4.58 7.89 16.81
CA LEU A 41 3.70 7.19 17.76
C LEU A 41 3.51 5.72 17.40
N VAL A 42 3.44 5.41 16.11
CA VAL A 42 3.35 4.05 15.56
C VAL A 42 4.35 3.94 14.41
N GLY A 43 5.26 3.00 14.50
CA GLY A 43 6.29 2.75 13.51
C GLY A 43 6.39 1.27 13.15
N THR A 44 7.58 0.81 12.80
CA THR A 44 7.81 -0.57 12.35
C THR A 44 7.86 -1.60 13.49
N ASP A 45 7.92 -1.15 14.75
CA ASP A 45 8.11 -2.04 15.88
C ASP A 45 6.88 -2.89 16.23
N THR A 46 5.69 -2.39 15.95
CA THR A 46 4.41 -3.01 16.30
C THR A 46 3.69 -3.70 15.14
N SER A 47 4.20 -3.54 13.91
CA SER A 47 3.64 -4.14 12.69
C SER A 47 2.16 -3.79 12.47
N ASP A 48 1.80 -2.55 12.74
CA ASP A 48 0.47 -2.01 12.51
C ASP A 48 0.21 -1.70 11.03
N ASP A 49 -1.04 -1.39 10.70
CA ASP A 49 -1.49 -1.16 9.32
C ASP A 49 -0.92 0.12 8.71
N ALA A 50 -0.54 1.10 9.52
CA ALA A 50 0.06 2.35 9.05
C ALA A 50 0.97 2.99 10.09
N ALA A 51 1.85 3.87 9.64
CA ALA A 51 2.62 4.73 10.53
C ALA A 51 1.77 5.90 11.04
N VAL A 52 2.00 6.30 12.29
CA VAL A 52 1.35 7.47 12.91
C VAL A 52 2.41 8.40 13.44
N TYR A 53 2.43 9.62 12.94
CA TYR A 53 3.38 10.66 13.31
C TYR A 53 2.68 11.85 13.93
N LYS A 54 3.09 12.24 15.12
CA LYS A 54 2.57 13.40 15.84
C LYS A 54 3.07 14.69 15.17
N VAL A 55 2.15 15.55 14.78
CA VAL A 55 2.47 16.86 14.17
C VAL A 55 2.33 17.98 15.19
N SER A 56 1.32 17.88 16.08
CA SER A 56 1.10 18.81 17.19
C SER A 56 0.42 18.06 18.34
N GLU A 57 0.09 18.77 19.42
CA GLU A 57 -0.60 18.18 20.57
C GLU A 57 -1.95 17.56 20.19
N ASP A 58 -2.65 18.15 19.20
CA ASP A 58 -3.99 17.74 18.80
C ASP A 58 -4.07 17.10 17.40
N LEU A 59 -2.91 16.90 16.74
CA LEU A 59 -2.87 16.43 15.35
C LEU A 59 -1.78 15.36 15.16
N ALA A 60 -2.18 14.24 14.62
CA ALA A 60 -1.29 13.20 14.11
C ALA A 60 -1.58 12.89 12.65
N LEU A 61 -0.55 12.53 11.91
CA LEU A 61 -0.60 12.14 10.51
C LEU A 61 -0.50 10.62 10.41
N ILE A 62 -1.48 10.01 9.74
CA ILE A 62 -1.45 8.58 9.40
C ILE A 62 -0.95 8.46 7.98
N GLN A 63 0.07 7.62 7.78
CA GLN A 63 0.68 7.38 6.47
C GLN A 63 0.78 5.89 6.20
N THR A 64 0.22 5.48 5.09
CA THR A 64 0.30 4.11 4.57
C THR A 64 0.61 4.13 3.09
N LEU A 65 1.23 3.06 2.60
CA LEU A 65 1.45 2.78 1.20
C LEU A 65 1.18 1.30 0.96
N ASP A 66 0.18 1.02 0.15
CA ASP A 66 -0.10 -0.34 -0.29
C ASP A 66 -0.29 -0.38 -1.81
N PHE A 67 0.47 -1.25 -2.46
CA PHE A 67 0.40 -1.48 -3.89
C PHE A 67 0.54 -2.96 -4.20
N PHE A 68 -0.10 -3.40 -5.27
CA PHE A 68 -0.11 -4.80 -5.68
C PHE A 68 -0.38 -4.91 -7.18
N THR A 69 -0.07 -6.08 -7.71
CA THR A 69 -0.35 -6.40 -9.11
C THR A 69 -1.85 -6.59 -9.33
N PRO A 70 -2.34 -6.39 -10.57
CA PRO A 70 -3.77 -6.44 -10.88
C PRO A 70 -4.46 -7.72 -10.39
N VAL A 71 -5.59 -7.55 -9.71
CA VAL A 71 -6.51 -8.60 -9.25
C VAL A 71 -7.81 -8.63 -10.05
N ALA A 72 -8.02 -7.65 -10.91
CA ALA A 72 -9.13 -7.55 -11.84
C ALA A 72 -8.62 -7.15 -13.22
N ASP A 73 -9.31 -7.57 -14.27
CA ASP A 73 -8.93 -7.26 -15.65
C ASP A 73 -9.31 -5.85 -16.08
N ASP A 74 -10.46 -5.37 -15.60
CA ASP A 74 -10.90 -4.02 -15.88
C ASP A 74 -10.10 -2.99 -15.09
N PRO A 75 -9.49 -1.99 -15.76
CA PRO A 75 -8.68 -0.98 -15.08
C PRO A 75 -9.44 -0.15 -14.05
N TYR A 76 -10.71 0.14 -14.32
CA TYR A 76 -11.55 0.91 -13.39
C TYR A 76 -11.85 0.11 -12.13
N ASP A 77 -12.24 -1.16 -12.28
CA ASP A 77 -12.50 -2.05 -11.15
C ASP A 77 -11.25 -2.27 -10.33
N PHE A 78 -10.10 -2.48 -10.99
CA PHE A 78 -8.82 -2.61 -10.29
C PHE A 78 -8.48 -1.33 -9.51
N GLY A 79 -8.69 -0.16 -10.09
CA GLY A 79 -8.47 1.13 -9.42
C GLY A 79 -9.35 1.31 -8.18
N GLN A 80 -10.63 0.91 -8.24
CA GLN A 80 -11.52 0.94 -7.09
C GLN A 80 -11.05 -0.01 -5.96
N ILE A 81 -10.61 -1.22 -6.32
CA ILE A 81 -10.08 -2.19 -5.36
C ILE A 81 -8.80 -1.66 -4.71
N ALA A 82 -7.88 -1.10 -5.49
CA ALA A 82 -6.64 -0.53 -4.99
C ALA A 82 -6.90 0.64 -4.03
N ALA A 83 -7.81 1.54 -4.37
CA ALA A 83 -8.20 2.65 -3.52
C ALA A 83 -8.85 2.16 -2.21
N ALA A 84 -9.79 1.24 -2.28
CA ALA A 84 -10.46 0.69 -1.11
C ALA A 84 -9.45 0.01 -0.16
N ASN A 85 -8.49 -0.74 -0.71
CA ASN A 85 -7.47 -1.43 0.07
C ASN A 85 -6.54 -0.42 0.79
N ALA A 86 -6.05 0.60 0.09
CA ALA A 86 -5.19 1.62 0.69
C ALA A 86 -5.92 2.46 1.76
N LEU A 87 -7.19 2.78 1.53
CA LEU A 87 -8.00 3.54 2.50
C LEU A 87 -8.32 2.72 3.75
N SER A 88 -8.43 1.40 3.64
CA SER A 88 -8.73 0.52 4.77
C SER A 88 -7.70 0.62 5.89
N ASP A 89 -6.42 0.79 5.55
CA ASP A 89 -5.34 0.95 6.53
C ASP A 89 -5.51 2.23 7.36
N VAL A 90 -5.91 3.32 6.72
CA VAL A 90 -6.19 4.59 7.40
C VAL A 90 -7.37 4.44 8.36
N TYR A 91 -8.44 3.78 7.92
CA TYR A 91 -9.60 3.52 8.78
C TYR A 91 -9.28 2.57 9.93
N ALA A 92 -8.46 1.55 9.69
CA ALA A 92 -8.02 0.63 10.74
C ALA A 92 -7.27 1.35 11.88
N MET A 93 -6.54 2.41 11.55
CA MET A 93 -5.84 3.27 12.52
C MET A 93 -6.75 4.37 13.11
N GLY A 94 -8.04 4.38 12.82
CA GLY A 94 -9.01 5.36 13.34
C GLY A 94 -8.95 6.72 12.67
N GLY A 95 -8.28 6.83 11.51
CA GLY A 95 -8.08 8.08 10.81
C GLY A 95 -9.18 8.43 9.80
N THR A 96 -9.11 9.66 9.32
CA THR A 96 -9.95 10.16 8.22
C THR A 96 -9.06 10.50 7.03
N PRO A 97 -9.20 9.83 5.88
CA PRO A 97 -8.42 10.13 4.68
C PRO A 97 -8.63 11.58 4.21
N LYS A 98 -7.55 12.26 3.86
CA LYS A 98 -7.56 13.64 3.37
C LYS A 98 -6.91 13.80 2.02
N THR A 99 -5.83 13.06 1.79
CA THR A 99 -5.05 13.08 0.56
C THR A 99 -4.68 11.67 0.15
N ALA A 100 -4.41 11.47 -1.13
CA ALA A 100 -3.89 10.22 -1.68
C ALA A 100 -2.81 10.51 -2.72
N LEU A 101 -1.85 9.61 -2.79
CA LEU A 101 -0.87 9.55 -3.87
C LEU A 101 -1.22 8.37 -4.77
N ASN A 102 -1.14 8.58 -6.08
CA ASN A 102 -1.34 7.51 -7.05
C ASN A 102 0.02 7.07 -7.59
N ILE A 103 0.36 5.82 -7.34
CA ILE A 103 1.58 5.18 -7.88
C ILE A 103 1.14 4.14 -8.89
N VAL A 104 1.50 4.35 -10.15
CA VAL A 104 1.14 3.46 -11.24
C VAL A 104 2.39 3.06 -12.00
N MET A 105 2.57 1.76 -12.19
CA MET A 105 3.64 1.19 -13.00
C MET A 105 3.04 0.40 -14.15
N PHE A 106 3.48 0.71 -15.37
CA PHE A 106 3.03 0.05 -16.59
C PHE A 106 4.17 -0.76 -17.22
N PRO A 107 3.90 -1.91 -17.84
CA PRO A 107 4.85 -2.54 -18.75
C PRO A 107 5.22 -1.56 -19.90
N LYS A 108 6.48 -1.58 -20.30
CA LYS A 108 7.01 -0.67 -21.33
C LYS A 108 6.24 -0.74 -22.65
N ASP A 109 5.72 -1.92 -22.98
CA ASP A 109 5.06 -2.23 -24.25
C ASP A 109 3.54 -2.17 -24.15
N MET A 110 3.00 -1.62 -23.06
CA MET A 110 1.57 -1.42 -22.89
C MET A 110 1.14 -0.12 -23.58
N ASP A 111 0.15 -0.22 -24.44
CA ASP A 111 -0.54 0.94 -25.04
C ASP A 111 -1.52 1.53 -24.01
N VAL A 112 -1.26 2.76 -23.57
CA VAL A 112 -1.98 3.43 -22.46
C VAL A 112 -3.00 4.44 -23.01
#